data_59845f06813981f3121284d982b7bd6f
#
_entry.id   59845f06813981f3121284d982b7bd6f
#
_cell.length_a   1.000
_cell.length_b   1.000
_cell.length_c   1.000
_cell.angle_alpha   90.00
_cell.angle_beta   90.00
_cell.angle_gamma   90.00
#
_symmetry.space_group_name_H-M   'P 1'
#
loop_
_entity.id
_entity.type
_entity.pdbx_description
1 polymer ?
#
loop_
_entity_poly.entity_id
_entity_poly.type
_entity_poly.pdbx_seq_one_letter_code
_entity_poly.pdbx_strand_id
1 'polypeptide(L)'
;MELLVIIIVLALIFDYINGFHDAANSIATIVSTKVLTPFQAVIWAAFFNFVAFFIAKCVIGGFGIANTVSKTVMEPYITLPIILAGVIAAIAWNLFTWWKGIPSSSSHTLIGGFAGAAIMAHGFEAIQLSIILKIAAFIFLAPLIGMVVAFGFTLLVLYICRRAHPHTAEVWFKKLQLVSSALFSIGHGLNDSQKVMGIIAAAMIAGHSEGLGMGINSIDDLPDWVAFSCFTASALGTMSGGWKIVKTMGTKITKVTPLEGVIAETAGAFTLYLTEYLKIPVSTTHTITGAIIGVGATKRLSAVRWGVTKSLMTAWVLTIPVSALLAAGIYCIVSLF
;
A
#
# COMPACT_ATOMS: atom_id res chain seq x y z
N MET A 1 -20.08 18.11 13.18
CA MET A 1 -20.36 17.74 11.78
C MET A 1 -19.26 18.20 10.83
N GLU A 2 -18.90 19.49 10.84
CA GLU A 2 -17.88 20.04 9.93
C GLU A 2 -16.52 19.32 10.04
N LEU A 3 -16.03 19.06 11.25
CA LEU A 3 -14.77 18.36 11.47
C LEU A 3 -14.75 16.94 10.88
N LEU A 4 -15.87 16.20 11.00
CA LEU A 4 -15.99 14.86 10.41
C LEU A 4 -15.90 14.93 8.87
N VAL A 5 -16.57 15.90 8.25
CA VAL A 5 -16.50 16.10 6.79
C VAL A 5 -15.09 16.47 6.36
N ILE A 6 -14.41 17.35 7.09
CA ILE A 6 -13.01 17.72 6.82
C ILE A 6 -12.09 16.48 6.88
N ILE A 7 -12.27 15.64 7.90
CA ILE A 7 -11.48 14.40 8.04
C ILE A 7 -11.71 13.46 6.86
N ILE A 8 -12.97 13.25 6.44
CA ILE A 8 -13.31 12.40 5.30
C ILE A 8 -12.65 12.95 4.02
N VAL A 9 -12.74 14.24 3.78
CA VAL A 9 -12.11 14.88 2.61
C VAL A 9 -10.58 14.73 2.66
N LEU A 10 -9.95 14.98 3.80
CA LEU A 10 -8.50 14.80 3.96
C LEU A 10 -8.08 13.34 3.81
N ALA A 11 -8.87 12.38 4.29
CA ALA A 11 -8.62 10.96 4.10
C ALA A 11 -8.67 10.57 2.61
N LEU A 12 -9.63 11.09 1.84
CA LEU A 12 -9.70 10.88 0.39
C LEU A 12 -8.55 11.58 -0.35
N ILE A 13 -8.12 12.77 0.09
CA ILE A 13 -6.90 13.43 -0.42
C ILE A 13 -5.68 12.57 -0.12
N PHE A 14 -5.57 12.01 1.09
CA PHE A 14 -4.50 11.07 1.41
C PHE A 14 -4.53 9.83 0.50
N ASP A 15 -5.71 9.29 0.20
CA ASP A 15 -5.83 8.12 -0.67
C ASP A 15 -5.42 8.43 -2.13
N TYR A 16 -5.75 9.63 -2.62
CA TYR A 16 -5.24 10.14 -3.89
C TYR A 16 -3.71 10.26 -3.87
N ILE A 17 -3.14 10.84 -2.80
CA ILE A 17 -1.68 10.95 -2.60
C ILE A 17 -1.04 9.57 -2.53
N ASN A 18 -1.64 8.62 -1.80
CA ASN A 18 -1.23 7.23 -1.76
C ASN A 18 -1.21 6.61 -3.17
N GLY A 19 -2.27 6.82 -3.95
CA GLY A 19 -2.36 6.33 -5.32
C GLY A 19 -1.19 6.78 -6.20
N PHE A 20 -0.83 8.07 -6.20
CA PHE A 20 0.31 8.52 -7.01
C PHE A 20 1.67 8.19 -6.40
N HIS A 21 1.79 8.16 -5.08
CA HIS A 21 3.01 7.74 -4.39
C HIS A 21 3.33 6.28 -4.71
N ASP A 22 2.32 5.42 -4.61
CA ASP A 22 2.45 3.98 -4.75
C ASP A 22 2.15 3.46 -6.18
N ALA A 23 1.85 4.35 -7.15
CA ALA A 23 1.74 4.00 -8.57
C ALA A 23 2.96 3.18 -9.05
N ALA A 24 4.15 3.51 -8.54
CA ALA A 24 5.39 2.81 -8.85
C ALA A 24 5.33 1.31 -8.56
N ASN A 25 4.59 0.89 -7.54
CA ASN A 25 4.46 -0.51 -7.16
C ASN A 25 3.82 -1.34 -8.28
N SER A 26 2.82 -0.78 -8.95
CA SER A 26 2.09 -1.42 -10.04
C SER A 26 2.73 -1.26 -11.42
N ILE A 27 3.52 -0.17 -11.64
CA ILE A 27 3.98 0.14 -13.00
C ILE A 27 5.50 0.07 -13.21
N ALA A 28 6.31 0.07 -12.15
CA ALA A 28 7.77 0.15 -12.30
C ALA A 28 8.36 -1.00 -13.13
N THR A 29 7.87 -2.21 -12.94
CA THR A 29 8.29 -3.42 -13.68
C THR A 29 7.90 -3.34 -15.15
N ILE A 30 6.61 -3.13 -15.45
CA ILE A 30 6.07 -3.14 -16.81
C ILE A 30 6.59 -1.98 -17.68
N VAL A 31 6.89 -0.83 -17.06
CA VAL A 31 7.55 0.30 -17.72
C VAL A 31 9.03 0.02 -17.98
N SER A 32 9.74 -0.56 -16.99
CA SER A 32 11.18 -0.87 -17.13
C SER A 32 11.45 -1.95 -18.17
N THR A 33 10.54 -2.89 -18.36
CA THR A 33 10.59 -3.94 -19.39
C THR A 33 10.10 -3.45 -20.76
N LYS A 34 9.59 -2.22 -20.85
CA LYS A 34 9.05 -1.59 -22.06
C LYS A 34 7.87 -2.35 -22.70
N VAL A 35 7.08 -3.05 -21.89
CA VAL A 35 5.85 -3.72 -22.33
C VAL A 35 4.73 -2.68 -22.55
N LEU A 36 4.62 -1.70 -21.65
CA LEU A 36 3.75 -0.55 -21.80
C LEU A 36 4.57 0.76 -21.74
N THR A 37 4.10 1.77 -22.45
CA THR A 37 4.60 3.13 -22.25
C THR A 37 4.20 3.64 -20.86
N PRO A 38 4.90 4.64 -20.28
CA PRO A 38 4.54 5.19 -18.98
C PRO A 38 3.07 5.59 -18.85
N PHE A 39 2.52 6.26 -19.86
CA PHE A 39 1.13 6.69 -19.88
C PHE A 39 0.14 5.50 -19.94
N GLN A 40 0.41 4.51 -20.79
CA GLN A 40 -0.41 3.30 -20.85
C GLN A 40 -0.37 2.52 -19.52
N ALA A 41 0.79 2.47 -18.87
CA ALA A 41 0.97 1.74 -17.63
C ALA A 41 0.15 2.34 -16.47
N VAL A 42 0.09 3.69 -16.36
CA VAL A 42 -0.73 4.32 -15.29
C VAL A 42 -2.22 4.13 -15.52
N ILE A 43 -2.70 4.22 -16.79
CA ILE A 43 -4.11 3.95 -17.11
C ILE A 43 -4.45 2.49 -16.81
N TRP A 44 -3.59 1.55 -17.22
CA TRP A 44 -3.75 0.12 -16.96
C TRP A 44 -3.84 -0.18 -15.47
N ALA A 45 -2.87 0.31 -14.70
CA ALA A 45 -2.84 0.10 -13.26
C ALA A 45 -4.04 0.74 -12.55
N ALA A 46 -4.40 1.98 -12.89
CA ALA A 46 -5.54 2.68 -12.31
C ALA A 46 -6.87 1.96 -12.59
N PHE A 47 -7.06 1.46 -13.82
CA PHE A 47 -8.24 0.68 -14.16
C PHE A 47 -8.36 -0.58 -13.29
N PHE A 48 -7.29 -1.34 -13.13
CA PHE A 48 -7.32 -2.56 -12.32
C PHE A 48 -7.35 -2.28 -10.81
N ASN A 49 -6.77 -1.17 -10.34
CA ASN A 49 -6.95 -0.70 -8.97
C ASN A 49 -8.43 -0.42 -8.68
N PHE A 50 -9.14 0.20 -9.63
CA PHE A 50 -10.58 0.46 -9.50
C PHE A 50 -11.42 -0.82 -9.59
N VAL A 51 -11.07 -1.76 -10.47
CA VAL A 51 -11.73 -3.09 -10.58
C VAL A 51 -11.69 -3.84 -9.25
N ALA A 52 -10.68 -3.60 -8.43
CA ALA A 52 -10.55 -4.17 -7.09
C ALA A 52 -11.78 -3.88 -6.19
N PHE A 53 -12.47 -2.75 -6.35
CA PHE A 53 -13.73 -2.44 -5.67
C PHE A 53 -14.79 -3.50 -5.92
N PHE A 54 -15.00 -3.87 -7.18
CA PHE A 54 -16.00 -4.89 -7.54
C PHE A 54 -15.61 -6.26 -7.01
N ILE A 55 -14.32 -6.60 -7.03
CA ILE A 55 -13.81 -7.86 -6.49
C ILE A 55 -14.01 -7.91 -4.96
N ALA A 56 -13.69 -6.84 -4.25
CA ALA A 56 -13.92 -6.76 -2.81
C ALA A 56 -15.40 -6.95 -2.46
N LYS A 57 -16.28 -6.24 -3.17
CA LYS A 57 -17.71 -6.25 -2.88
C LYS A 57 -18.42 -7.52 -3.33
N CYS A 58 -18.14 -8.00 -4.56
CA CYS A 58 -18.91 -9.08 -5.20
C CYS A 58 -18.31 -10.47 -5.01
N VAL A 59 -16.99 -10.58 -4.79
CA VAL A 59 -16.27 -11.85 -4.70
C VAL A 59 -15.82 -12.14 -3.28
N ILE A 60 -15.15 -11.18 -2.62
CA ILE A 60 -14.64 -11.35 -1.24
C ILE A 60 -15.78 -11.18 -0.22
N GLY A 61 -16.76 -10.31 -0.51
CA GLY A 61 -17.92 -10.06 0.33
C GLY A 61 -17.65 -9.18 1.54
N GLY A 62 -16.59 -8.34 1.52
CA GLY A 62 -16.32 -7.41 2.59
C GLY A 62 -14.92 -6.77 2.55
N PHE A 63 -14.62 -5.95 3.56
CA PHE A 63 -13.43 -5.12 3.67
C PHE A 63 -12.64 -5.45 4.96
N GLY A 64 -12.02 -6.63 4.98
CA GLY A 64 -11.37 -7.17 6.18
C GLY A 64 -10.17 -6.35 6.67
N ILE A 65 -9.38 -5.78 5.75
CA ILE A 65 -8.24 -4.91 6.09
C ILE A 65 -8.73 -3.60 6.72
N ALA A 66 -9.84 -3.02 6.22
CA ALA A 66 -10.41 -1.81 6.80
C ALA A 66 -10.79 -2.00 8.27
N ASN A 67 -11.40 -3.15 8.61
CA ASN A 67 -11.72 -3.51 9.99
C ASN A 67 -10.45 -3.64 10.88
N THR A 68 -9.36 -4.19 10.34
CA THR A 68 -8.09 -4.29 11.08
C THR A 68 -7.47 -2.91 11.32
N VAL A 69 -7.53 -2.01 10.35
CA VAL A 69 -6.98 -0.65 10.46
C VAL A 69 -7.81 0.19 11.44
N SER A 70 -9.13 0.15 11.39
CA SER A 70 -9.99 0.89 12.31
C SER A 70 -9.74 0.51 13.78
N LYS A 71 -9.36 -0.75 14.03
CA LYS A 71 -9.05 -1.29 15.37
C LYS A 71 -7.59 -1.09 15.81
N THR A 72 -6.77 -0.35 15.06
CA THR A 72 -5.38 -0.05 15.45
C THR A 72 -5.32 0.77 16.74
N VAL A 73 -6.26 1.69 16.92
CA VAL A 73 -6.54 2.41 18.17
C VAL A 73 -7.78 1.78 18.78
N MET A 74 -7.80 1.66 20.11
CA MET A 74 -8.94 1.11 20.83
C MET A 74 -10.11 2.10 20.79
N GLU A 75 -11.30 1.59 20.50
CA GLU A 75 -12.51 2.39 20.23
C GLU A 75 -12.79 3.50 21.25
N PRO A 76 -12.68 3.27 22.60
CA PRO A 76 -12.93 4.33 23.59
C PRO A 76 -11.99 5.54 23.51
N TYR A 77 -10.84 5.39 22.83
CA TYR A 77 -9.83 6.43 22.70
C TYR A 77 -9.83 7.10 21.31
N ILE A 78 -10.71 6.67 20.41
CA ILE A 78 -10.80 7.25 19.07
C ILE A 78 -11.62 8.55 19.16
N THR A 79 -10.95 9.67 18.84
CA THR A 79 -11.60 10.98 18.73
C THR A 79 -11.28 11.61 17.38
N LEU A 80 -12.14 12.54 16.92
CA LEU A 80 -11.94 13.21 15.65
C LEU A 80 -10.60 13.98 15.58
N PRO A 81 -10.13 14.69 16.63
CA PRO A 81 -8.83 15.35 16.63
C PRO A 81 -7.64 14.37 16.46
N ILE A 82 -7.71 13.18 17.03
CA ILE A 82 -6.68 12.14 16.87
C ILE A 82 -6.59 11.70 15.42
N ILE A 83 -7.73 11.43 14.78
CA ILE A 83 -7.77 11.01 13.38
C ILE A 83 -7.28 12.14 12.47
N LEU A 84 -7.73 13.38 12.72
CA LEU A 84 -7.27 14.55 11.97
C LEU A 84 -5.75 14.68 12.01
N ALA A 85 -5.15 14.64 13.19
CA ALA A 85 -3.70 14.74 13.36
C ALA A 85 -2.96 13.59 12.65
N GLY A 86 -3.48 12.36 12.73
CA GLY A 86 -2.92 11.20 12.06
C GLY A 86 -2.94 11.33 10.54
N VAL A 87 -4.06 11.78 9.96
CA VAL A 87 -4.22 11.95 8.50
C VAL A 87 -3.33 13.08 7.99
N ILE A 88 -3.27 14.23 8.69
CA ILE A 88 -2.38 15.35 8.30
C ILE A 88 -0.91 14.90 8.32
N ALA A 89 -0.49 14.18 9.35
CA ALA A 89 0.87 13.64 9.44
C ALA A 89 1.16 12.67 8.28
N ALA A 90 0.20 11.83 7.94
CA ALA A 90 0.33 10.87 6.84
C ALA A 90 0.46 11.58 5.48
N ILE A 91 -0.33 12.61 5.23
CA ILE A 91 -0.23 13.46 4.04
C ILE A 91 1.16 14.09 3.96
N ALA A 92 1.59 14.75 5.03
CA ALA A 92 2.88 15.45 5.07
C ALA A 92 4.07 14.51 4.82
N TRP A 93 4.07 13.33 5.46
CA TRP A 93 5.16 12.36 5.28
C TRP A 93 5.16 11.74 3.88
N ASN A 94 4.01 11.39 3.32
CA ASN A 94 3.92 10.85 1.96
C ASN A 94 4.38 11.87 0.92
N LEU A 95 3.99 13.13 1.04
CA LEU A 95 4.44 14.19 0.14
C LEU A 95 5.95 14.42 0.25
N PHE A 96 6.51 14.39 1.46
CA PHE A 96 7.94 14.52 1.68
C PHE A 96 8.73 13.37 1.03
N THR A 97 8.34 12.13 1.27
CA THR A 97 9.01 10.94 0.71
C THR A 97 8.86 10.87 -0.81
N TRP A 98 7.69 11.23 -1.35
CA TRP A 98 7.49 11.37 -2.79
C TRP A 98 8.39 12.44 -3.40
N TRP A 99 8.48 13.61 -2.78
CA TRP A 99 9.37 14.68 -3.25
C TRP A 99 10.83 14.24 -3.31
N LYS A 100 11.28 13.48 -2.31
CA LYS A 100 12.64 12.90 -2.26
C LYS A 100 12.81 11.68 -3.17
N GLY A 101 11.73 11.10 -3.72
CA GLY A 101 11.75 9.87 -4.52
C GLY A 101 12.13 8.63 -3.71
N ILE A 102 11.77 8.62 -2.42
CA ILE A 102 11.98 7.50 -1.49
C ILE A 102 10.73 6.63 -1.52
N PRO A 103 10.80 5.37 -1.97
CA PRO A 103 9.68 4.43 -1.89
C PRO A 103 9.48 3.99 -0.44
N SER A 104 8.71 4.76 0.30
CA SER A 104 8.25 4.46 1.66
C SER A 104 6.90 3.76 1.62
N SER A 105 6.38 3.39 2.78
CA SER A 105 5.07 2.73 2.91
C SER A 105 4.00 3.72 3.36
N SER A 106 3.09 4.08 2.47
CA SER A 106 1.92 4.89 2.78
C SER A 106 1.04 4.25 3.87
N SER A 107 0.95 2.91 3.86
CA SER A 107 0.23 2.14 4.88
C SER A 107 0.82 2.32 6.28
N HIS A 108 2.14 2.19 6.39
CA HIS A 108 2.83 2.37 7.68
C HIS A 108 2.80 3.82 8.14
N THR A 109 2.81 4.76 7.19
CA THR A 109 2.65 6.20 7.47
C THR A 109 1.29 6.49 8.10
N LEU A 110 0.21 5.94 7.52
CA LEU A 110 -1.15 6.14 8.01
C LEU A 110 -1.35 5.51 9.40
N ILE A 111 -0.92 4.26 9.57
CA ILE A 111 -1.04 3.52 10.84
C ILE A 111 -0.17 4.17 11.92
N GLY A 112 1.07 4.54 11.58
CA GLY A 112 1.96 5.25 12.49
C GLY A 112 1.40 6.61 12.91
N GLY A 113 0.82 7.36 11.97
CA GLY A 113 0.16 8.63 12.25
C GLY A 113 -1.03 8.47 13.20
N PHE A 114 -1.92 7.53 12.92
CA PHE A 114 -3.10 7.28 13.75
C PHE A 114 -2.71 6.81 15.16
N ALA A 115 -1.80 5.84 15.26
CA ALA A 115 -1.31 5.36 16.55
C ALA A 115 -0.54 6.43 17.34
N GLY A 116 0.31 7.22 16.67
CA GLY A 116 1.12 8.26 17.31
C GLY A 116 0.29 9.39 17.91
N ALA A 117 -0.76 9.84 17.23
CA ALA A 117 -1.70 10.81 17.76
C ALA A 117 -2.46 10.25 18.98
N ALA A 118 -2.90 8.98 18.93
CA ALA A 118 -3.59 8.33 20.03
C ALA A 118 -2.68 8.14 21.26
N ILE A 119 -1.41 7.74 21.04
CA ILE A 119 -0.42 7.63 22.13
C ILE A 119 -0.18 8.99 22.78
N MET A 120 -0.10 10.05 22.01
CA MET A 120 0.10 11.40 22.56
C MET A 120 -1.10 11.86 23.41
N ALA A 121 -2.31 11.48 22.99
CA ALA A 121 -3.54 11.86 23.67
C ALA A 121 -3.77 11.08 24.98
N HIS A 122 -3.54 9.76 24.96
CA HIS A 122 -3.99 8.85 26.00
C HIS A 122 -2.92 7.85 26.49
N GLY A 123 -1.71 7.90 25.92
CA GLY A 123 -0.66 6.94 26.24
C GLY A 123 -0.76 5.62 25.45
N PHE A 124 0.13 4.68 25.79
CA PHE A 124 0.23 3.39 25.09
C PHE A 124 -0.99 2.48 25.26
N GLU A 125 -1.82 2.74 26.25
CA GLU A 125 -3.07 1.99 26.45
C GLU A 125 -4.12 2.25 25.39
N ALA A 126 -3.98 3.35 24.64
CA ALA A 126 -4.89 3.68 23.55
C ALA A 126 -4.73 2.78 22.31
N ILE A 127 -3.60 2.09 22.16
CA ILE A 127 -3.30 1.31 20.97
C ILE A 127 -3.51 -0.19 21.17
N GLN A 128 -4.00 -0.86 20.11
CA GLN A 128 -4.08 -2.31 20.08
C GLN A 128 -2.70 -2.90 19.74
N LEU A 129 -1.87 -3.12 20.77
CA LEU A 129 -0.47 -3.53 20.60
C LEU A 129 -0.31 -4.79 19.75
N SER A 130 -1.22 -5.76 19.85
CA SER A 130 -1.20 -6.99 19.04
C SER A 130 -1.32 -6.73 17.55
N ILE A 131 -2.12 -5.74 17.14
CA ILE A 131 -2.27 -5.32 15.74
C ILE A 131 -1.01 -4.60 15.28
N ILE A 132 -0.50 -3.65 16.07
CA ILE A 132 0.72 -2.90 15.74
C ILE A 132 1.92 -3.84 15.59
N LEU A 133 2.11 -4.80 16.51
CA LEU A 133 3.21 -5.77 16.43
C LEU A 133 3.08 -6.68 15.20
N LYS A 134 1.85 -7.08 14.84
CA LYS A 134 1.61 -7.85 13.63
C LYS A 134 2.00 -7.05 12.39
N ILE A 135 1.59 -5.78 12.29
CA ILE A 135 1.94 -4.91 11.17
C ILE A 135 3.45 -4.68 11.12
N ALA A 136 4.09 -4.44 12.26
CA ALA A 136 5.54 -4.26 12.36
C ALA A 136 6.31 -5.52 11.92
N ALA A 137 5.83 -6.72 12.26
CA ALA A 137 6.41 -7.98 11.78
C ALA A 137 6.32 -8.10 10.25
N PHE A 138 5.23 -7.66 9.64
CA PHE A 138 5.05 -7.69 8.20
C PHE A 138 5.88 -6.66 7.44
N ILE A 139 6.56 -5.70 8.12
CA ILE A 139 7.63 -4.88 7.49
C ILE A 139 8.70 -5.78 6.88
N PHE A 140 9.02 -6.88 7.55
CA PHE A 140 10.05 -7.85 7.13
C PHE A 140 9.44 -9.08 6.46
N LEU A 141 8.31 -9.59 6.95
CA LEU A 141 7.70 -10.82 6.45
C LEU A 141 7.14 -10.64 5.02
N ALA A 142 6.47 -9.53 4.71
CA ALA A 142 5.91 -9.33 3.38
C ALA A 142 6.97 -9.29 2.27
N PRO A 143 8.07 -8.50 2.36
CA PRO A 143 9.13 -8.56 1.37
C PRO A 143 9.86 -9.90 1.36
N LEU A 144 10.00 -10.58 2.49
CA LEU A 144 10.62 -11.91 2.56
C LEU A 144 9.76 -12.96 1.82
N ILE A 145 8.45 -12.97 2.04
CA ILE A 145 7.52 -13.86 1.33
C ILE A 145 7.59 -13.57 -0.18
N GLY A 146 7.47 -12.29 -0.57
CA GLY A 146 7.59 -11.88 -1.98
C GLY A 146 8.92 -12.34 -2.60
N MET A 147 10.03 -12.18 -1.88
CA MET A 147 11.37 -12.60 -2.33
C MET A 147 11.47 -14.11 -2.51
N VAL A 148 11.04 -14.91 -1.53
CA VAL A 148 11.13 -16.38 -1.56
C VAL A 148 10.23 -16.94 -2.66
N VAL A 149 8.99 -16.44 -2.78
CA VAL A 149 8.05 -16.86 -3.82
C VAL A 149 8.58 -16.50 -5.20
N ALA A 150 9.09 -15.28 -5.40
CA ALA A 150 9.67 -14.84 -6.67
C ALA A 150 10.93 -15.67 -7.03
N PHE A 151 11.78 -15.95 -6.06
CA PHE A 151 12.96 -16.80 -6.27
C PHE A 151 12.56 -18.21 -6.73
N GLY A 152 11.63 -18.86 -6.02
CA GLY A 152 11.15 -20.21 -6.36
C GLY A 152 10.43 -20.24 -7.72
N PHE A 153 9.58 -19.27 -8.01
CA PHE A 153 8.90 -19.16 -9.31
C PHE A 153 9.88 -18.92 -10.45
N THR A 154 10.94 -18.13 -10.24
CA THR A 154 11.98 -17.95 -11.26
C THR A 154 12.62 -19.28 -11.62
N LEU A 155 13.04 -20.07 -10.62
CA LEU A 155 13.67 -21.38 -10.86
C LEU A 155 12.71 -22.34 -11.59
N LEU A 156 11.45 -22.37 -11.16
CA LEU A 156 10.40 -23.18 -11.79
C LEU A 156 10.20 -22.81 -13.27
N VAL A 157 10.02 -21.53 -13.56
CA VAL A 157 9.79 -21.03 -14.93
C VAL A 157 11.02 -21.27 -15.81
N LEU A 158 12.24 -21.05 -15.31
CA LEU A 158 13.47 -21.35 -16.03
C LEU A 158 13.58 -22.84 -16.34
N TYR A 159 13.20 -23.71 -15.42
CA TYR A 159 13.17 -25.16 -15.64
C TYR A 159 12.16 -25.57 -16.72
N ILE A 160 10.94 -25.03 -16.67
CA ILE A 160 9.88 -25.29 -17.67
C ILE A 160 10.32 -24.79 -19.04
N CYS A 161 10.84 -23.57 -19.11
CA CYS A 161 11.18 -22.89 -20.36
C CYS A 161 12.58 -23.23 -20.89
N ARG A 162 13.33 -24.15 -20.26
CA ARG A 162 14.72 -24.47 -20.62
C ARG A 162 14.95 -24.87 -22.09
N ARG A 163 13.90 -25.34 -22.76
CA ARG A 163 13.96 -25.76 -24.19
C ARG A 163 13.20 -24.78 -25.10
N ALA A 164 12.63 -23.71 -24.56
CA ALA A 164 11.89 -22.72 -25.34
C ALA A 164 12.86 -21.86 -26.17
N HIS A 165 12.44 -21.51 -27.39
CA HIS A 165 13.21 -20.56 -28.21
C HIS A 165 13.18 -19.17 -27.56
N PRO A 166 14.33 -18.50 -27.34
CA PRO A 166 14.41 -17.25 -26.56
C PRO A 166 13.48 -16.14 -27.08
N HIS A 167 13.42 -15.91 -28.39
CA HIS A 167 12.56 -14.90 -28.98
C HIS A 167 11.06 -15.17 -28.75
N THR A 168 10.64 -16.43 -28.93
CA THR A 168 9.24 -16.83 -28.70
C THR A 168 8.88 -16.66 -27.21
N ALA A 169 9.78 -17.08 -26.32
CA ALA A 169 9.59 -16.92 -24.88
C ALA A 169 9.46 -15.44 -24.49
N GLU A 170 10.30 -14.53 -25.02
CA GLU A 170 10.21 -13.09 -24.75
C GLU A 170 8.87 -12.50 -25.19
N VAL A 171 8.36 -12.87 -26.37
CA VAL A 171 7.07 -12.40 -26.88
C VAL A 171 5.93 -12.85 -25.93
N TRP A 172 5.95 -14.10 -25.47
CA TRP A 172 4.95 -14.61 -24.54
C TRP A 172 5.05 -13.94 -23.17
N PHE A 173 6.26 -13.74 -22.63
CA PHE A 173 6.42 -13.06 -21.34
C PHE A 173 5.95 -11.60 -21.40
N LYS A 174 6.12 -10.88 -22.49
CA LYS A 174 5.53 -9.55 -22.67
C LYS A 174 3.99 -9.56 -22.60
N LYS A 175 3.34 -10.56 -23.18
CA LYS A 175 1.87 -10.73 -23.08
C LYS A 175 1.43 -11.13 -21.67
N LEU A 176 2.14 -12.07 -21.07
CA LEU A 176 1.84 -12.53 -19.69
C LEU A 176 2.06 -11.40 -18.67
N GLN A 177 2.96 -10.46 -18.94
CA GLN A 177 3.21 -9.33 -18.05
C GLN A 177 2.01 -8.37 -18.01
N LEU A 178 1.21 -8.26 -19.05
CA LEU A 178 -0.07 -7.54 -18.97
C LEU A 178 -1.00 -8.18 -17.94
N VAL A 179 -1.07 -9.51 -17.93
CA VAL A 179 -1.92 -10.24 -16.97
C VAL A 179 -1.37 -10.12 -15.54
N SER A 180 -0.07 -10.37 -15.34
CA SER A 180 0.52 -10.31 -14.01
C SER A 180 0.45 -8.90 -13.41
N SER A 181 0.67 -7.86 -14.20
CA SER A 181 0.55 -6.47 -13.74
C SER A 181 -0.90 -6.10 -13.41
N ALA A 182 -1.88 -6.62 -14.16
CA ALA A 182 -3.29 -6.45 -13.83
C ALA A 182 -3.64 -7.12 -12.49
N LEU A 183 -3.22 -8.37 -12.28
CA LEU A 183 -3.43 -9.09 -11.02
C LEU A 183 -2.75 -8.39 -9.85
N PHE A 184 -1.53 -7.89 -10.04
CA PHE A 184 -0.84 -7.12 -9.00
C PHE A 184 -1.58 -5.82 -8.68
N SER A 185 -2.05 -5.08 -9.71
CA SER A 185 -2.80 -3.83 -9.52
C SER A 185 -4.12 -4.07 -8.79
N ILE A 186 -4.84 -5.17 -9.07
CA ILE A 186 -6.03 -5.55 -8.31
C ILE A 186 -5.67 -5.80 -6.83
N GLY A 187 -4.64 -6.59 -6.56
CA GLY A 187 -4.17 -6.85 -5.19
C GLY A 187 -3.70 -5.57 -4.46
N HIS A 188 -3.08 -4.64 -5.20
CA HIS A 188 -2.70 -3.33 -4.71
C HIS A 188 -3.91 -2.50 -4.31
N GLY A 189 -4.91 -2.36 -5.20
CA GLY A 189 -6.16 -1.63 -4.91
C GLY A 189 -6.92 -2.22 -3.72
N LEU A 190 -7.06 -3.57 -3.66
CA LEU A 190 -7.68 -4.27 -2.54
C LEU A 190 -7.01 -3.92 -1.21
N ASN A 191 -5.69 -3.88 -1.18
CA ASN A 191 -4.96 -3.65 0.06
C ASN A 191 -4.95 -2.18 0.47
N ASP A 192 -4.73 -1.25 -0.46
CA ASP A 192 -4.45 0.15 -0.11
C ASP A 192 -5.72 0.97 0.14
N SER A 193 -6.75 0.86 -0.69
CA SER A 193 -8.00 1.62 -0.50
C SER A 193 -8.73 1.22 0.79
N GLN A 194 -8.67 -0.06 1.19
CA GLN A 194 -9.28 -0.50 2.45
C GLN A 194 -8.66 0.14 3.69
N LYS A 195 -7.38 0.53 3.66
CA LYS A 195 -6.73 1.17 4.81
C LYS A 195 -7.32 2.54 5.08
N VAL A 196 -7.58 3.31 4.03
CA VAL A 196 -8.22 4.63 4.15
C VAL A 196 -9.68 4.49 4.54
N MET A 197 -10.38 3.50 4.00
CA MET A 197 -11.73 3.14 4.46
C MET A 197 -11.77 2.87 5.95
N GLY A 198 -10.78 2.16 6.51
CA GLY A 198 -10.68 1.89 7.94
C GLY A 198 -10.56 3.16 8.79
N ILE A 199 -9.82 4.16 8.32
CA ILE A 199 -9.70 5.47 8.98
C ILE A 199 -11.00 6.27 8.88
N ILE A 200 -11.66 6.28 7.71
CA ILE A 200 -12.96 6.94 7.56
C ILE A 200 -14.01 6.25 8.43
N ALA A 201 -14.02 4.92 8.50
CA ALA A 201 -14.92 4.19 9.38
C ALA A 201 -14.67 4.53 10.85
N ALA A 202 -13.42 4.60 11.30
CA ALA A 202 -13.08 5.03 12.66
C ALA A 202 -13.58 6.45 12.96
N ALA A 203 -13.46 7.38 11.98
CA ALA A 203 -13.98 8.73 12.12
C ALA A 203 -15.52 8.78 12.21
N MET A 204 -16.20 7.96 11.40
CA MET A 204 -17.66 7.90 11.42
C MET A 204 -18.19 7.24 12.71
N ILE A 205 -17.50 6.22 13.24
CA ILE A 205 -17.84 5.59 14.53
C ILE A 205 -17.64 6.60 15.67
N ALA A 206 -16.51 7.33 15.70
CA ALA A 206 -16.28 8.40 16.67
C ALA A 206 -17.35 9.51 16.55
N GLY A 207 -17.70 9.91 15.34
CA GLY A 207 -18.76 10.87 15.09
C GLY A 207 -20.12 10.41 15.58
N HIS A 208 -20.42 9.10 15.52
CA HIS A 208 -21.67 8.56 16.08
C HIS A 208 -21.70 8.67 17.60
N SER A 209 -20.62 8.34 18.29
CA SER A 209 -20.54 8.48 19.75
C SER A 209 -20.66 9.94 20.22
N GLU A 210 -20.28 10.90 19.37
CA GLU A 210 -20.46 12.34 19.59
C GLU A 210 -21.86 12.85 19.17
N GLY A 211 -22.76 11.97 18.71
CA GLY A 211 -24.13 12.34 18.28
C GLY A 211 -24.21 13.05 16.92
N LEU A 212 -23.19 12.88 16.07
CA LEU A 212 -23.18 13.45 14.72
C LEU A 212 -24.02 12.60 13.75
N GLY A 213 -24.87 13.22 12.96
CA GLY A 213 -25.86 12.55 12.11
C GLY A 213 -25.31 11.70 10.94
N MET A 214 -23.99 11.73 10.66
CA MET A 214 -23.33 10.90 9.65
C MET A 214 -22.57 9.73 10.27
N GLY A 215 -22.74 9.47 11.57
CA GLY A 215 -22.06 8.38 12.27
C GLY A 215 -22.63 7.01 11.95
N ILE A 216 -21.81 5.98 12.14
CA ILE A 216 -22.15 4.56 12.01
C ILE A 216 -21.83 3.82 13.30
N ASN A 217 -22.55 2.72 13.58
CA ASN A 217 -22.31 1.92 14.78
C ASN A 217 -21.13 0.94 14.61
N SER A 218 -20.92 0.46 13.40
CA SER A 218 -19.87 -0.52 13.12
C SER A 218 -19.35 -0.33 11.69
N ILE A 219 -18.23 -0.97 11.39
CA ILE A 219 -17.66 -0.95 10.04
C ILE A 219 -18.53 -1.68 9.02
N ASP A 220 -19.37 -2.62 9.47
CA ASP A 220 -20.31 -3.35 8.61
C ASP A 220 -21.44 -2.44 8.09
N ASP A 221 -21.70 -1.32 8.80
CA ASP A 221 -22.67 -0.29 8.40
C ASP A 221 -22.05 0.77 7.46
N LEU A 222 -20.78 0.59 7.03
CA LEU A 222 -20.08 1.58 6.23
C LEU A 222 -20.78 1.77 4.88
N PRO A 223 -21.23 3.00 4.54
CA PRO A 223 -21.92 3.25 3.29
C PRO A 223 -21.07 2.93 2.07
N ASP A 224 -21.68 2.35 1.04
CA ASP A 224 -21.02 1.99 -0.22
C ASP A 224 -20.26 3.14 -0.89
N TRP A 225 -20.73 4.39 -0.73
CA TRP A 225 -20.07 5.55 -1.29
C TRP A 225 -18.66 5.77 -0.71
N VAL A 226 -18.40 5.37 0.54
CA VAL A 226 -17.07 5.49 1.15
C VAL A 226 -16.10 4.56 0.43
N ALA A 227 -16.48 3.29 0.26
CA ALA A 227 -15.67 2.33 -0.48
C ALA A 227 -15.43 2.81 -1.92
N PHE A 228 -16.51 3.18 -2.63
CA PHE A 228 -16.42 3.68 -4.00
C PHE A 228 -15.50 4.90 -4.12
N SER A 229 -15.59 5.85 -3.17
CA SER A 229 -14.76 7.06 -3.17
C SER A 229 -13.29 6.75 -2.92
N CYS A 230 -12.97 5.84 -1.99
CA CYS A 230 -11.58 5.43 -1.72
C CYS A 230 -10.96 4.76 -2.95
N PHE A 231 -11.60 3.74 -3.53
CA PHE A 231 -11.06 3.08 -4.73
C PHE A 231 -10.95 4.04 -5.92
N THR A 232 -11.87 5.01 -6.04
CA THR A 232 -11.81 6.05 -7.08
C THR A 232 -10.63 7.00 -6.83
N ALA A 233 -10.46 7.49 -5.61
CA ALA A 233 -9.38 8.41 -5.24
C ALA A 233 -8.01 7.76 -5.47
N SER A 234 -7.83 6.52 -5.01
CA SER A 234 -6.61 5.74 -5.23
C SER A 234 -6.31 5.51 -6.72
N ALA A 235 -7.33 5.15 -7.52
CA ALA A 235 -7.18 4.97 -8.96
C ALA A 235 -6.79 6.26 -9.67
N LEU A 236 -7.44 7.38 -9.37
CA LEU A 236 -7.12 8.70 -9.92
C LEU A 236 -5.70 9.14 -9.52
N GLY A 237 -5.30 8.87 -8.28
CA GLY A 237 -3.93 9.08 -7.83
C GLY A 237 -2.93 8.26 -8.64
N THR A 238 -3.20 6.96 -8.86
CA THR A 238 -2.35 6.09 -9.68
C THR A 238 -2.19 6.61 -11.11
N MET A 239 -3.23 7.20 -11.71
CA MET A 239 -3.14 7.83 -13.04
C MET A 239 -2.18 9.02 -13.08
N SER A 240 -2.00 9.73 -11.97
CA SER A 240 -1.07 10.85 -11.88
C SER A 240 0.40 10.42 -11.90
N GLY A 241 0.70 9.19 -11.48
CA GLY A 241 2.00 8.54 -11.53
C GLY A 241 3.05 9.13 -10.59
N GLY A 242 3.84 8.28 -9.95
CA GLY A 242 4.95 8.65 -9.05
C GLY A 242 6.32 8.51 -9.72
N TRP A 243 6.60 9.26 -10.78
CA TRP A 243 7.73 9.02 -11.69
C TRP A 243 9.11 8.96 -11.02
N LYS A 244 9.34 9.73 -9.94
CA LYS A 244 10.61 9.67 -9.19
C LYS A 244 10.78 8.30 -8.50
N ILE A 245 9.70 7.77 -7.93
CA ILE A 245 9.67 6.47 -7.26
C ILE A 245 9.73 5.35 -8.30
N VAL A 246 8.99 5.47 -9.41
CA VAL A 246 9.03 4.54 -10.57
C VAL A 246 10.47 4.33 -11.04
N LYS A 247 11.24 5.42 -11.21
CA LYS A 247 12.65 5.35 -11.59
C LYS A 247 13.49 4.60 -10.55
N THR A 248 13.24 4.84 -9.26
CA THR A 248 13.97 4.17 -8.19
C THR A 248 13.70 2.66 -8.19
N MET A 249 12.45 2.25 -8.25
CA MET A 249 12.06 0.84 -8.18
C MET A 249 12.35 0.08 -9.47
N GLY A 250 12.08 0.68 -10.63
CA GLY A 250 12.22 0.02 -11.92
C GLY A 250 13.66 -0.12 -12.42
N THR A 251 14.59 0.72 -11.94
CA THR A 251 15.96 0.75 -12.51
C THR A 251 17.10 0.69 -11.49
N LYS A 252 16.84 1.04 -10.20
CA LYS A 252 17.93 1.14 -9.22
C LYS A 252 18.11 -0.10 -8.35
N ILE A 253 17.14 -1.03 -8.27
CA ILE A 253 17.23 -2.25 -7.45
C ILE A 253 17.97 -3.34 -8.23
N THR A 254 17.46 -3.73 -9.37
CA THR A 254 18.05 -4.68 -10.33
C THR A 254 17.54 -4.41 -11.74
N LYS A 255 18.19 -4.96 -12.75
CA LYS A 255 17.67 -4.94 -14.13
C LYS A 255 16.66 -6.05 -14.31
N VAL A 256 15.45 -5.71 -14.72
CA VAL A 256 14.33 -6.63 -14.89
C VAL A 256 14.04 -6.83 -16.38
N THR A 257 13.95 -8.09 -16.82
CA THR A 257 13.46 -8.52 -18.15
C THR A 257 11.96 -8.83 -18.08
N PRO A 258 11.25 -9.01 -19.22
CA PRO A 258 9.83 -9.37 -19.18
C PRO A 258 9.51 -10.65 -18.38
N LEU A 259 10.35 -11.69 -18.48
CA LEU A 259 10.23 -12.90 -17.66
C LEU A 259 10.24 -12.56 -16.17
N GLU A 260 11.22 -11.79 -15.74
CA GLU A 260 11.39 -11.40 -14.34
C GLU A 260 10.28 -10.44 -13.88
N GLY A 261 9.79 -9.59 -14.78
CA GLY A 261 8.62 -8.72 -14.52
C GLY A 261 7.38 -9.54 -14.21
N VAL A 262 7.05 -10.52 -15.05
CA VAL A 262 5.93 -11.46 -14.82
C VAL A 262 6.05 -12.13 -13.45
N ILE A 263 7.24 -12.63 -13.13
CA ILE A 263 7.43 -13.37 -11.88
C ILE A 263 7.35 -12.45 -10.67
N ALA A 264 7.98 -11.26 -10.71
CA ALA A 264 7.94 -10.32 -9.60
C ALA A 264 6.50 -9.85 -9.33
N GLU A 265 5.75 -9.51 -10.37
CA GLU A 265 4.34 -9.10 -10.27
C GLU A 265 3.45 -10.25 -9.76
N THR A 266 3.65 -11.46 -10.26
CA THR A 266 2.89 -12.66 -9.82
C THR A 266 3.18 -12.98 -8.35
N ALA A 267 4.44 -12.95 -7.94
CA ALA A 267 4.83 -13.20 -6.55
C ALA A 267 4.32 -12.10 -5.61
N GLY A 268 4.38 -10.85 -6.07
CA GLY A 268 3.79 -9.71 -5.36
C GLY A 268 2.28 -9.85 -5.21
N ALA A 269 1.57 -10.15 -6.29
CA ALA A 269 0.14 -10.39 -6.29
C ALA A 269 -0.25 -11.54 -5.34
N PHE A 270 0.44 -12.68 -5.42
CA PHE A 270 0.24 -13.80 -4.50
C PHE A 270 0.36 -13.37 -3.04
N THR A 271 1.39 -12.60 -2.71
CA THR A 271 1.61 -12.11 -1.33
C THR A 271 0.48 -11.17 -0.90
N LEU A 272 0.03 -10.28 -1.78
CA LEU A 272 -1.06 -9.34 -1.47
C LEU A 272 -2.40 -10.07 -1.27
N TYR A 273 -2.74 -11.04 -2.11
CA TYR A 273 -3.95 -11.84 -1.94
C TYR A 273 -3.90 -12.73 -0.68
N LEU A 274 -2.73 -13.26 -0.35
CA LEU A 274 -2.54 -13.99 0.90
C LEU A 274 -2.79 -13.08 2.12
N THR A 275 -2.26 -11.87 2.11
CA THR A 275 -2.43 -10.92 3.22
C THR A 275 -3.84 -10.35 3.27
N GLU A 276 -4.52 -10.20 2.13
CA GLU A 276 -5.96 -9.89 2.07
C GLU A 276 -6.79 -10.99 2.74
N TYR A 277 -6.54 -12.24 2.39
CA TYR A 277 -7.20 -13.40 3.02
C TYR A 277 -6.98 -13.44 4.55
N LEU A 278 -5.76 -13.11 4.99
CA LEU A 278 -5.41 -13.03 6.41
C LEU A 278 -5.88 -11.74 7.09
N LYS A 279 -6.48 -10.80 6.34
CA LYS A 279 -6.94 -9.47 6.81
C LYS A 279 -5.82 -8.66 7.46
N ILE A 280 -4.59 -8.76 6.93
CA ILE A 280 -3.41 -8.06 7.46
C ILE A 280 -3.05 -6.91 6.52
N PRO A 281 -3.11 -5.65 6.99
CA PRO A 281 -2.64 -4.52 6.21
C PRO A 281 -1.12 -4.58 6.05
N VAL A 282 -0.67 -4.69 4.81
CA VAL A 282 0.76 -4.75 4.49
C VAL A 282 1.18 -3.60 3.58
N SER A 283 2.48 -3.41 3.45
CA SER A 283 3.05 -2.48 2.47
C SER A 283 3.18 -3.15 1.11
N THR A 284 2.45 -2.65 0.13
CA THR A 284 2.56 -3.06 -1.27
C THR A 284 3.95 -2.74 -1.82
N THR A 285 4.55 -1.61 -1.41
CA THR A 285 5.94 -1.22 -1.75
C THR A 285 6.97 -2.24 -1.28
N HIS A 286 6.84 -2.71 -0.02
CA HIS A 286 7.77 -3.72 0.52
C HIS A 286 7.61 -5.05 -0.20
N THR A 287 6.38 -5.46 -0.46
CA THR A 287 6.04 -6.72 -1.12
C THR A 287 6.66 -6.80 -2.52
N ILE A 288 6.40 -5.81 -3.38
CA ILE A 288 6.94 -5.82 -4.76
C ILE A 288 8.46 -5.63 -4.78
N THR A 289 9.00 -4.81 -3.86
CA THR A 289 10.46 -4.66 -3.73
C THR A 289 11.12 -5.98 -3.38
N GLY A 290 10.56 -6.74 -2.44
CA GLY A 290 11.03 -8.08 -2.09
C GLY A 290 11.00 -9.02 -3.28
N ALA A 291 9.90 -9.03 -4.05
CA ALA A 291 9.78 -9.84 -5.25
C ALA A 291 10.82 -9.46 -6.33
N ILE A 292 11.07 -8.17 -6.56
CA ILE A 292 12.11 -7.68 -7.47
C ILE A 292 13.51 -8.11 -7.00
N ILE A 293 13.78 -8.09 -5.70
CA ILE A 293 15.04 -8.60 -5.14
C ILE A 293 15.15 -10.12 -5.37
N GLY A 294 14.05 -10.85 -5.15
CA GLY A 294 13.99 -12.30 -5.35
C GLY A 294 14.36 -12.72 -6.76
N VAL A 295 13.75 -12.11 -7.79
CA VAL A 295 14.11 -12.40 -9.19
C VAL A 295 15.52 -11.96 -9.53
N GLY A 296 16.02 -10.86 -8.97
CA GLY A 296 17.40 -10.42 -9.16
C GLY A 296 18.42 -11.41 -8.58
N ALA A 297 18.13 -11.95 -7.40
CA ALA A 297 19.02 -12.87 -6.69
C ALA A 297 19.19 -14.23 -7.40
N THR A 298 18.23 -14.66 -8.23
CA THR A 298 18.35 -15.89 -9.01
C THR A 298 19.43 -15.83 -10.08
N LYS A 299 19.75 -14.65 -10.61
CA LYS A 299 20.86 -14.47 -11.55
C LYS A 299 22.21 -14.63 -10.84
N ARG A 300 22.39 -13.80 -9.84
CA ARG A 300 23.54 -13.77 -8.92
C ARG A 300 23.25 -12.74 -7.81
N LEU A 301 23.72 -12.97 -6.61
CA LEU A 301 23.51 -12.04 -5.48
C LEU A 301 24.03 -10.63 -5.78
N SER A 302 25.10 -10.50 -6.57
CA SER A 302 25.67 -9.21 -7.00
C SER A 302 24.83 -8.47 -8.07
N ALA A 303 23.80 -9.09 -8.65
CA ALA A 303 22.87 -8.40 -9.56
C ALA A 303 21.91 -7.47 -8.81
N VAL A 304 21.73 -7.70 -7.52
CA VAL A 304 20.96 -6.83 -6.63
C VAL A 304 21.88 -5.72 -6.07
N ARG A 305 21.44 -4.48 -6.18
CA ARG A 305 22.16 -3.33 -5.61
C ARG A 305 21.88 -3.19 -4.13
N TRP A 306 22.55 -3.97 -3.31
CA TRP A 306 22.34 -4.06 -1.85
C TRP A 306 22.45 -2.71 -1.12
N GLY A 307 23.25 -1.75 -1.62
CA GLY A 307 23.31 -0.40 -1.07
C GLY A 307 21.96 0.33 -1.17
N VAL A 308 21.28 0.21 -2.30
CA VAL A 308 19.93 0.76 -2.49
C VAL A 308 18.93 0.01 -1.59
N THR A 309 18.98 -1.32 -1.60
CA THR A 309 18.12 -2.17 -0.76
C THR A 309 18.23 -1.81 0.72
N LYS A 310 19.46 -1.64 1.25
CA LYS A 310 19.69 -1.22 2.64
C LYS A 310 19.06 0.14 2.94
N SER A 311 19.21 1.11 2.03
CA SER A 311 18.60 2.44 2.17
C SER A 311 17.07 2.36 2.22
N LEU A 312 16.47 1.50 1.37
CA LEU A 312 15.02 1.28 1.38
C LEU A 312 14.56 0.63 2.70
N MET A 313 15.25 -0.40 3.17
CA MET A 313 14.92 -1.05 4.45
C MET A 313 15.01 -0.08 5.63
N THR A 314 16.01 0.81 5.63
CA THR A 314 16.11 1.86 6.66
C THR A 314 14.89 2.79 6.62
N ALA A 315 14.48 3.23 5.43
CA ALA A 315 13.28 4.06 5.27
C ALA A 315 12.02 3.33 5.77
N TRP A 316 11.90 2.03 5.50
CA TRP A 316 10.76 1.21 5.93
C TRP A 316 10.62 1.16 7.46
N VAL A 317 11.72 0.91 8.16
CA VAL A 317 11.73 0.84 9.63
C VAL A 317 11.44 2.22 10.25
N LEU A 318 11.94 3.29 9.65
CA LEU A 318 11.77 4.66 10.16
C LEU A 318 10.37 5.22 9.89
N THR A 319 9.62 4.69 8.95
CA THR A 319 8.32 5.26 8.55
C THR A 319 7.32 5.33 9.71
N ILE A 320 7.11 4.22 10.45
CA ILE A 320 6.16 4.21 11.59
C ILE A 320 6.60 5.18 12.70
N PRO A 321 7.84 5.13 13.22
CA PRO A 321 8.27 6.05 14.28
C PRO A 321 8.18 7.52 13.88
N VAL A 322 8.62 7.87 12.67
CA VAL A 322 8.63 9.26 12.22
C VAL A 322 7.22 9.80 12.01
N SER A 323 6.34 9.01 11.36
CA SER A 323 4.93 9.41 11.18
C SER A 323 4.20 9.51 12.52
N ALA A 324 4.51 8.65 13.49
CA ALA A 324 3.94 8.71 14.83
C ALA A 324 4.38 9.98 15.59
N LEU A 325 5.68 10.32 15.55
CA LEU A 325 6.19 11.55 16.17
C LEU A 325 5.62 12.81 15.51
N LEU A 326 5.49 12.80 14.19
CA LEU A 326 4.88 13.91 13.46
C LEU A 326 3.41 14.09 13.86
N ALA A 327 2.65 12.99 13.94
CA ALA A 327 1.25 13.02 14.35
C ALA A 327 1.09 13.46 15.80
N ALA A 328 1.96 13.01 16.71
CA ALA A 328 1.98 13.47 18.09
C ALA A 328 2.17 14.99 18.19
N GLY A 329 3.13 15.55 17.43
CA GLY A 329 3.34 17.01 17.37
C GLY A 329 2.14 17.77 16.80
N ILE A 330 1.51 17.25 15.73
CA ILE A 330 0.30 17.85 15.15
C ILE A 330 -0.86 17.76 16.12
N TYR A 331 -1.02 16.64 16.84
CA TYR A 331 -2.07 16.49 17.85
C TYR A 331 -1.96 17.53 18.96
N CYS A 332 -0.74 17.81 19.45
CA CYS A 332 -0.54 18.88 20.44
C CYS A 332 -1.02 20.25 19.95
N ILE A 333 -0.91 20.52 18.64
CA ILE A 333 -1.40 21.78 18.07
C ILE A 333 -2.93 21.75 17.92
N VAL A 334 -3.48 20.66 17.39
CA VAL A 334 -4.92 20.49 17.16
C VAL A 334 -5.71 20.52 18.48
N SER A 335 -5.12 19.98 19.55
CA SER A 335 -5.75 19.92 20.88
C SER A 335 -5.84 21.29 21.59
N LEU A 336 -5.25 22.33 21.02
CA LEU A 336 -5.34 23.70 21.55
C LEU A 336 -6.61 24.44 21.07
N PHE A 337 -7.30 23.92 20.08
CA PHE A 337 -8.48 24.48 19.45
C PHE A 337 -9.71 23.60 19.63
#